data_a9060a139419395a602e844e3c783c88
#
_entry.id   a9060a139419395a602e844e3c783c88
#
_cell.length_a   1.000
_cell.length_b   1.000
_cell.length_c   1.000
_cell.angle_alpha   90.00
_cell.angle_beta   90.00
_cell.angle_gamma   90.00
#
_symmetry.space_group_name_H-M   'P 1'
#
loop_
_entity.id
_entity.type
_entity.pdbx_description
1 polymer ?
#
loop_
_entity_poly.entity_id
_entity_poly.type
_entity_poly.pdbx_seq_one_letter_code
_entity_poly.pdbx_strand_id
1 'polypeptide(L)'
;MKSAPQPSPISSSRRCRNALTTTWSLVALACVTGCQSIPGTPTGFGEIFGRPDESVNAVDEPPARENLISQVSHTTESDIEATAADKTTWETTQDQATSVMNFVTGREQVDHSKAKDLYQQGDAEFRRASGMDRQEAQDAFLGAAKLFKRAAEAAPGTAIEQDAMMMRGESLFFADRLPDAVDVYQTLQKDFPRNRHNDRVAARLFSISRYWIDVERATEDDWFTLDLFDRTKPRLDADGNAVRVLDQIRYDDPTGRLADDATMAAAAEYIRQGKFEMADEFLTDLRESFPDSEHLFLAHLMGIRCKLEVYAGPHYSALLLDEADKLVKQTRTRFPDKMRDQKYADMVARAAAEIDYLKAEKLFKRAQYRDKQKYFGAAAGYYQRILDNYPDTPFAETARERLQAVNDQPVRPAKRLSWLQNLFPDRGNNKPPLEPTYETILR
;
A
#
# COMPACT_ATOMS: atom_id res chain seq x y z
N MET A 1 33.85 37.57 -49.47
CA MET A 1 35.32 37.59 -49.70
C MET A 1 35.98 36.68 -48.71
N LYS A 2 36.76 35.75 -49.20
CA LYS A 2 37.85 34.94 -48.60
C LYS A 2 37.43 34.01 -47.44
N SER A 3 37.20 32.75 -47.64
CA SER A 3 38.04 31.64 -48.10
C SER A 3 38.83 30.99 -46.95
N ALA A 4 38.50 29.73 -46.76
CA ALA A 4 39.12 28.65 -45.99
C ALA A 4 40.69 28.61 -46.00
N PRO A 5 41.37 27.66 -45.30
CA PRO A 5 41.22 26.25 -45.58
C PRO A 5 41.37 25.27 -44.35
N GLN A 6 40.95 24.06 -44.59
CA GLN A 6 41.42 22.87 -43.90
C GLN A 6 42.85 22.49 -44.35
N PRO A 7 43.55 21.64 -43.63
CA PRO A 7 44.00 20.42 -44.26
C PRO A 7 43.84 19.12 -43.45
N SER A 8 43.87 18.07 -44.24
CA SER A 8 43.72 16.65 -44.02
C SER A 8 45.02 15.92 -43.58
N PRO A 9 45.11 14.57 -43.68
CA PRO A 9 45.44 13.63 -42.62
C PRO A 9 46.80 12.93 -42.84
N ILE A 10 47.35 12.27 -41.80
CA ILE A 10 48.46 11.28 -41.96
C ILE A 10 48.25 10.20 -40.87
N SER A 11 47.88 9.06 -41.17
CA SER A 11 48.38 7.71 -41.47
C SER A 11 49.30 7.04 -40.43
N SER A 12 48.92 5.79 -40.10
CA SER A 12 49.72 4.60 -39.77
C SER A 12 50.47 4.63 -38.42
N SER A 13 50.45 3.58 -37.61
CA SER A 13 50.58 2.16 -37.81
C SER A 13 50.59 1.40 -36.49
N ARG A 14 49.93 0.25 -36.49
CA ARG A 14 50.36 -1.04 -35.93
C ARG A 14 50.80 -1.19 -34.45
N ARG A 15 50.05 -2.07 -33.80
CA ARG A 15 50.51 -3.11 -32.85
C ARG A 15 50.97 -2.68 -31.46
N CYS A 16 50.09 -2.97 -30.50
CA CYS A 16 50.44 -3.86 -29.38
C CYS A 16 49.16 -4.48 -28.81
N ARG A 17 48.99 -5.75 -29.12
CA ARG A 17 48.11 -6.68 -28.40
C ARG A 17 48.78 -7.02 -27.07
N ASN A 18 47.91 -7.27 -26.07
CA ASN A 18 48.19 -7.94 -24.80
C ASN A 18 48.79 -7.07 -23.71
N ALA A 19 47.90 -6.65 -22.78
CA ALA A 19 48.06 -6.68 -21.35
C ALA A 19 47.05 -5.73 -20.68
N LEU A 20 45.82 -6.15 -20.48
CA LEU A 20 44.86 -5.48 -19.58
C LEU A 20 43.62 -6.37 -19.35
N THR A 21 43.86 -7.60 -18.84
CA THR A 21 42.78 -8.50 -18.40
C THR A 21 43.01 -9.06 -16.99
N THR A 22 43.69 -8.32 -16.12
CA THR A 22 43.93 -8.80 -14.73
C THR A 22 43.74 -7.77 -13.63
N THR A 23 43.07 -6.64 -13.87
CA THR A 23 42.88 -5.63 -12.81
C THR A 23 41.41 -5.30 -12.47
N TRP A 24 40.44 -5.99 -13.07
CA TRP A 24 39.01 -5.77 -12.70
C TRP A 24 38.43 -6.80 -11.74
N SER A 25 39.19 -7.82 -11.34
CA SER A 25 38.71 -8.84 -10.38
C SER A 25 39.04 -8.55 -8.92
N LEU A 26 39.66 -7.44 -8.56
CA LEU A 26 40.03 -7.10 -7.18
C LEU A 26 39.29 -5.89 -6.60
N VAL A 27 38.47 -5.18 -7.39
CA VAL A 27 37.65 -4.06 -6.87
C VAL A 27 36.22 -4.50 -6.53
N ALA A 28 35.76 -5.63 -7.03
CA ALA A 28 34.43 -6.17 -6.70
C ALA A 28 34.38 -6.95 -5.37
N LEU A 29 35.51 -7.23 -4.73
CA LEU A 29 35.56 -7.99 -3.48
C LEU A 29 35.74 -7.12 -2.22
N ALA A 30 35.87 -5.80 -2.36
CA ALA A 30 36.05 -4.87 -1.24
C ALA A 30 34.78 -4.12 -0.81
N CYS A 31 33.64 -4.33 -1.48
CA CYS A 31 32.36 -3.71 -1.08
C CYS A 31 31.42 -4.61 -0.29
N VAL A 32 31.81 -5.86 0.01
CA VAL A 32 30.95 -6.81 0.78
C VAL A 32 31.37 -6.95 2.24
N THR A 33 32.47 -6.32 2.66
CA THR A 33 32.91 -6.37 4.07
C THR A 33 32.99 -4.99 4.70
N GLY A 34 31.84 -4.29 4.78
CA GLY A 34 31.84 -2.93 5.30
C GLY A 34 30.59 -2.50 6.06
N CYS A 35 29.78 -3.43 6.55
CA CYS A 35 28.85 -3.18 7.65
C CYS A 35 29.34 -3.90 8.90
N GLN A 36 30.46 -3.43 9.47
CA GLN A 36 30.74 -3.68 10.87
C GLN A 36 29.69 -2.89 11.66
N SER A 37 28.71 -3.61 12.21
CA SER A 37 27.81 -3.13 13.23
C SER A 37 28.62 -2.47 14.35
N ILE A 38 28.36 -1.21 14.59
CA ILE A 38 28.89 -0.47 15.74
C ILE A 38 28.39 -1.24 16.98
N PRO A 39 29.28 -1.66 17.90
CA PRO A 39 28.83 -2.35 19.12
C PRO A 39 27.94 -1.39 19.92
N GLY A 40 26.68 -1.75 20.13
CA GLY A 40 25.70 -0.95 20.88
C GLY A 40 24.57 -0.33 20.07
N THR A 41 24.48 -0.52 18.75
CA THR A 41 23.23 -0.24 18.03
C THR A 41 22.28 -1.41 18.24
N PRO A 42 21.01 -1.16 18.64
CA PRO A 42 20.03 -2.23 18.70
C PRO A 42 19.91 -2.84 17.29
N THR A 43 20.02 -4.16 17.25
CA THR A 43 19.83 -4.95 16.04
C THR A 43 18.53 -4.53 15.36
N GLY A 44 18.60 -4.33 14.04
CA GLY A 44 17.52 -3.73 13.28
C GLY A 44 16.17 -4.41 13.52
N PHE A 45 15.13 -3.62 13.44
CA PHE A 45 13.73 -3.95 13.73
C PHE A 45 13.21 -5.25 13.05
N GLY A 46 13.86 -5.69 11.97
CA GLY A 46 13.56 -6.94 11.27
C GLY A 46 13.71 -8.20 12.12
N GLU A 47 14.61 -8.20 13.12
CA GLU A 47 14.76 -9.32 14.06
C GLU A 47 13.72 -9.29 15.19
N ILE A 48 13.12 -8.11 15.45
CA ILE A 48 12.17 -7.91 16.56
C ILE A 48 10.76 -8.37 16.17
N PHE A 49 10.35 -8.15 14.93
CA PHE A 49 8.99 -8.44 14.45
C PHE A 49 8.86 -9.75 13.67
N GLY A 50 9.95 -10.52 13.46
CA GLY A 50 9.94 -11.69 12.62
C GLY A 50 9.70 -11.35 11.13
N ARG A 51 9.83 -12.32 10.26
CA ARG A 51 9.38 -12.15 8.87
C ARG A 51 7.86 -11.96 8.85
N PRO A 52 7.32 -11.09 7.97
CA PRO A 52 5.87 -10.84 7.88
C PRO A 52 5.01 -12.08 7.66
N ASP A 53 5.62 -13.19 7.26
CA ASP A 53 4.98 -14.41 6.80
C ASP A 53 4.24 -15.20 7.90
N GLU A 54 4.64 -15.06 9.18
CA GLU A 54 4.04 -15.90 10.23
C GLU A 54 2.78 -15.33 10.89
N SER A 55 2.54 -14.02 10.81
CA SER A 55 1.41 -13.39 11.52
C SER A 55 0.25 -12.97 10.61
N VAL A 56 0.47 -12.89 9.29
CA VAL A 56 -0.55 -12.52 8.31
C VAL A 56 -1.31 -13.75 7.77
N ASN A 57 -0.79 -14.95 7.99
CA ASN A 57 -1.41 -16.21 7.56
C ASN A 57 -2.59 -16.68 8.43
N ALA A 58 -3.05 -15.87 9.38
CA ALA A 58 -4.23 -16.18 10.19
C ALA A 58 -5.57 -15.69 9.58
N VAL A 59 -5.56 -15.26 8.31
CA VAL A 59 -6.78 -15.09 7.55
C VAL A 59 -7.15 -16.48 7.01
N ASP A 60 -8.32 -16.98 7.38
CA ASP A 60 -8.83 -18.29 7.01
C ASP A 60 -8.50 -18.66 5.55
N GLU A 61 -7.96 -19.87 5.34
CA GLU A 61 -7.74 -20.40 4.00
C GLU A 61 -9.03 -20.24 3.18
N PRO A 62 -8.96 -19.71 1.95
CA PRO A 62 -10.13 -19.64 1.10
C PRO A 62 -10.66 -21.06 0.91
N PRO A 63 -11.97 -21.25 0.96
CA PRO A 63 -12.57 -22.58 0.83
C PRO A 63 -12.11 -23.24 -0.46
N ALA A 64 -11.80 -24.53 -0.38
CA ALA A 64 -11.32 -25.29 -1.53
C ALA A 64 -12.25 -25.10 -2.74
N ARG A 65 -11.65 -25.04 -3.94
CA ARG A 65 -12.31 -24.72 -5.22
C ARG A 65 -13.62 -25.51 -5.44
N GLU A 66 -13.68 -26.76 -4.95
CA GLU A 66 -14.87 -27.63 -5.02
C GLU A 66 -16.07 -27.12 -4.19
N ASN A 67 -15.82 -26.50 -3.04
CA ASN A 67 -16.86 -25.93 -2.19
C ASN A 67 -17.46 -24.64 -2.77
N LEU A 68 -16.72 -23.93 -3.62
CA LEU A 68 -17.17 -22.69 -4.26
C LEU A 68 -18.12 -22.95 -5.42
N ILE A 69 -17.93 -24.05 -6.17
CA ILE A 69 -18.81 -24.47 -7.27
C ILE A 69 -20.20 -24.83 -6.75
N SER A 70 -20.28 -25.52 -5.62
CA SER A 70 -21.57 -25.90 -5.02
C SER A 70 -22.38 -24.71 -4.49
N GLN A 71 -21.70 -23.65 -3.99
CA GLN A 71 -22.38 -22.44 -3.51
C GLN A 71 -22.96 -21.58 -4.64
N VAL A 72 -22.33 -21.57 -5.82
CA VAL A 72 -22.82 -20.80 -6.98
C VAL A 72 -24.06 -21.44 -7.59
N SER A 73 -24.15 -22.78 -7.56
CA SER A 73 -25.27 -23.52 -8.20
C SER A 73 -26.59 -23.44 -7.43
N HIS A 74 -26.60 -23.14 -6.13
CA HIS A 74 -27.83 -23.16 -5.32
C HIS A 74 -28.60 -21.84 -5.26
N THR A 75 -28.02 -20.71 -5.74
CA THR A 75 -28.64 -19.39 -5.57
C THR A 75 -29.42 -18.88 -6.78
N THR A 76 -29.41 -19.59 -7.91
CA THR A 76 -29.95 -19.07 -9.18
C THR A 76 -31.40 -19.45 -9.47
N GLU A 77 -31.94 -20.51 -8.88
CA GLU A 77 -33.30 -21.01 -9.24
C GLU A 77 -34.44 -20.27 -8.53
N SER A 78 -34.27 -19.91 -7.25
CA SER A 78 -35.32 -19.22 -6.48
C SER A 78 -35.50 -17.75 -6.82
N ASP A 79 -34.42 -17.06 -7.29
CA ASP A 79 -34.46 -15.65 -7.54
C ASP A 79 -34.96 -15.24 -8.92
N ILE A 80 -34.92 -16.18 -9.89
CA ILE A 80 -35.42 -15.96 -11.25
C ILE A 80 -36.95 -16.14 -11.32
N GLU A 81 -37.54 -17.06 -10.50
CA GLU A 81 -38.98 -17.29 -10.45
C GLU A 81 -39.73 -16.15 -9.73
N ALA A 82 -39.10 -15.51 -8.69
CA ALA A 82 -39.72 -14.42 -7.98
C ALA A 82 -39.90 -13.15 -8.86
N THR A 83 -39.03 -12.93 -9.84
CA THR A 83 -39.10 -11.78 -10.74
C THR A 83 -40.07 -11.95 -11.91
N ALA A 84 -40.49 -13.19 -12.22
CA ALA A 84 -41.37 -13.48 -13.35
C ALA A 84 -42.86 -13.46 -12.98
N ALA A 85 -43.21 -13.56 -11.71
CA ALA A 85 -44.59 -13.81 -11.27
C ALA A 85 -45.43 -12.51 -11.02
N ASP A 86 -44.84 -11.33 -11.03
CA ASP A 86 -45.51 -10.09 -10.55
C ASP A 86 -45.62 -8.98 -11.59
N LYS A 87 -45.73 -9.34 -12.88
CA LYS A 87 -46.01 -8.31 -13.94
C LYS A 87 -47.48 -8.04 -14.07
N THR A 88 -47.91 -6.92 -13.54
CA THR A 88 -49.26 -6.39 -13.76
C THR A 88 -49.43 -5.84 -15.16
N THR A 89 -50.67 -5.80 -15.67
CA THR A 89 -51.05 -5.43 -17.05
C THR A 89 -50.58 -4.01 -17.44
N TRP A 90 -50.30 -3.11 -16.46
CA TRP A 90 -49.80 -1.75 -16.73
C TRP A 90 -48.30 -1.74 -17.04
N GLU A 91 -47.49 -2.66 -16.50
CA GLU A 91 -46.06 -2.78 -16.80
C GLU A 91 -45.84 -3.19 -18.26
N THR A 92 -46.67 -4.08 -18.79
CA THR A 92 -46.63 -4.47 -20.22
C THR A 92 -46.93 -3.27 -21.15
N THR A 93 -47.78 -2.35 -20.71
CA THR A 93 -48.09 -1.14 -21.48
C THR A 93 -46.96 -0.09 -21.40
N GLN A 94 -46.28 -0.03 -20.27
CA GLN A 94 -45.12 0.85 -20.05
C GLN A 94 -43.90 0.34 -20.83
N ASP A 95 -43.67 -1.00 -20.87
CA ASP A 95 -42.60 -1.61 -21.67
C ASP A 95 -42.79 -1.35 -23.17
N GLN A 96 -44.06 -1.34 -23.68
CA GLN A 96 -44.37 -1.03 -25.07
C GLN A 96 -44.16 0.48 -25.37
N ALA A 97 -44.51 1.36 -24.44
CA ALA A 97 -44.30 2.78 -24.59
C ALA A 97 -42.81 3.17 -24.53
N THR A 98 -42.04 2.53 -23.64
CA THR A 98 -40.58 2.70 -23.56
C THR A 98 -39.87 2.13 -24.78
N SER A 99 -40.34 1.03 -25.35
CA SER A 99 -39.82 0.43 -26.60
C SER A 99 -39.96 1.41 -27.79
N VAL A 100 -41.12 2.03 -27.92
CA VAL A 100 -41.37 3.04 -28.98
C VAL A 100 -40.51 4.29 -28.76
N MET A 101 -40.35 4.72 -27.51
CA MET A 101 -39.53 5.88 -27.17
C MET A 101 -38.04 5.62 -27.42
N ASN A 102 -37.56 4.41 -27.13
CA ASN A 102 -36.18 3.98 -27.38
C ASN A 102 -35.87 3.86 -28.89
N PHE A 103 -36.82 3.37 -29.68
CA PHE A 103 -36.73 3.36 -31.14
C PHE A 103 -36.60 4.77 -31.74
N VAL A 104 -37.38 5.71 -31.21
CA VAL A 104 -37.34 7.13 -31.67
C VAL A 104 -36.07 7.85 -31.19
N THR A 105 -35.52 7.49 -30.04
CA THR A 105 -34.34 8.11 -29.45
C THR A 105 -33.02 7.41 -29.81
N GLY A 106 -33.06 6.31 -30.61
CA GLY A 106 -31.87 5.54 -30.99
C GLY A 106 -31.22 4.79 -29.82
N ARG A 107 -31.94 4.60 -28.70
CA ARG A 107 -31.47 3.77 -27.61
C ARG A 107 -31.60 2.29 -27.99
N GLU A 108 -30.57 1.49 -27.62
CA GLU A 108 -30.57 0.05 -27.85
C GLU A 108 -31.85 -0.60 -27.31
N GLN A 109 -32.46 -1.45 -28.14
CA GLN A 109 -33.73 -2.10 -27.82
C GLN A 109 -33.47 -3.22 -26.79
N VAL A 110 -34.02 -3.08 -25.59
CA VAL A 110 -33.92 -4.08 -24.53
C VAL A 110 -34.76 -5.30 -24.90
N ASP A 111 -34.13 -6.44 -25.16
CA ASP A 111 -34.77 -7.71 -25.45
C ASP A 111 -34.65 -8.69 -24.26
N HIS A 112 -35.56 -8.55 -23.29
CA HIS A 112 -35.60 -9.37 -22.09
C HIS A 112 -35.76 -10.87 -22.39
N SER A 113 -36.51 -11.23 -23.43
CA SER A 113 -36.74 -12.62 -23.80
C SER A 113 -35.45 -13.28 -24.26
N LYS A 114 -34.76 -12.61 -25.20
CA LYS A 114 -33.48 -13.07 -25.72
C LYS A 114 -32.40 -13.08 -24.64
N ALA A 115 -32.36 -12.07 -23.75
CA ALA A 115 -31.43 -12.03 -22.65
C ALA A 115 -31.62 -13.22 -21.69
N LYS A 116 -32.88 -13.54 -21.34
CA LYS A 116 -33.23 -14.69 -20.49
C LYS A 116 -32.83 -16.00 -21.15
N ASP A 117 -33.14 -16.20 -22.44
CA ASP A 117 -32.78 -17.40 -23.17
C ASP A 117 -31.26 -17.62 -23.22
N LEU A 118 -30.51 -16.55 -23.50
CA LEU A 118 -29.03 -16.59 -23.52
C LEU A 118 -28.46 -16.84 -22.14
N TYR A 119 -29.05 -16.26 -21.09
CA TYR A 119 -28.63 -16.50 -19.71
C TYR A 119 -28.84 -17.98 -19.32
N GLN A 120 -30.01 -18.56 -19.63
CA GLN A 120 -30.30 -19.97 -19.36
C GLN A 120 -29.35 -20.92 -20.12
N GLN A 121 -29.03 -20.61 -21.37
CA GLN A 121 -28.04 -21.37 -22.15
C GLN A 121 -26.65 -21.27 -21.49
N GLY A 122 -26.25 -20.07 -21.05
CA GLY A 122 -25.01 -19.86 -20.34
C GLY A 122 -24.92 -20.63 -19.02
N ASP A 123 -25.99 -20.63 -18.25
CA ASP A 123 -26.09 -21.36 -16.98
C ASP A 123 -26.03 -22.90 -17.20
N ALA A 124 -26.72 -23.42 -18.21
CA ALA A 124 -26.63 -24.81 -18.59
C ALA A 124 -25.20 -25.23 -18.98
N GLU A 125 -24.50 -24.42 -19.75
CA GLU A 125 -23.10 -24.63 -20.14
C GLU A 125 -22.16 -24.54 -18.94
N PHE A 126 -22.37 -23.57 -18.04
CA PHE A 126 -21.61 -23.44 -16.80
C PHE A 126 -21.75 -24.67 -15.90
N ARG A 127 -22.99 -25.14 -15.68
CA ARG A 127 -23.26 -26.36 -14.89
C ARG A 127 -22.63 -27.58 -15.55
N ARG A 128 -22.69 -27.70 -16.88
CA ARG A 128 -22.02 -28.78 -17.61
C ARG A 128 -20.51 -28.75 -17.41
N ALA A 129 -19.89 -27.56 -17.51
CA ALA A 129 -18.47 -27.37 -17.33
C ALA A 129 -17.98 -27.76 -15.92
N SER A 130 -18.80 -27.53 -14.89
CA SER A 130 -18.44 -27.87 -13.50
C SER A 130 -18.31 -29.39 -13.23
N GLY A 131 -18.86 -30.25 -14.11
CA GLY A 131 -18.71 -31.70 -14.03
C GLY A 131 -17.66 -32.32 -14.96
N MET A 132 -16.90 -31.52 -15.69
CA MET A 132 -15.89 -31.96 -16.67
C MET A 132 -14.46 -31.94 -16.09
N ASP A 133 -13.55 -32.67 -16.76
CA ASP A 133 -12.12 -32.59 -16.48
C ASP A 133 -11.58 -31.19 -16.76
N ARG A 134 -10.53 -30.79 -16.04
CA ARG A 134 -10.02 -29.37 -16.00
C ARG A 134 -9.82 -28.76 -17.37
N GLN A 135 -9.22 -29.44 -18.33
CA GLN A 135 -8.94 -28.88 -19.66
C GLN A 135 -10.22 -28.66 -20.49
N GLU A 136 -11.12 -29.65 -20.52
CA GLU A 136 -12.40 -29.53 -21.20
C GLU A 136 -13.31 -28.51 -20.54
N ALA A 137 -13.28 -28.45 -19.20
CA ALA A 137 -14.02 -27.48 -18.41
C ALA A 137 -13.63 -26.04 -18.74
N GLN A 138 -12.34 -25.75 -18.96
CA GLN A 138 -11.88 -24.38 -19.30
C GLN A 138 -12.54 -23.88 -20.59
N ASP A 139 -12.59 -24.69 -21.64
CA ASP A 139 -13.20 -24.30 -22.91
C ASP A 139 -14.73 -24.14 -22.78
N ALA A 140 -15.38 -25.01 -22.00
CA ALA A 140 -16.81 -24.91 -21.71
C ALA A 140 -17.13 -23.64 -20.87
N PHE A 141 -16.35 -23.31 -19.87
CA PHE A 141 -16.50 -22.06 -19.12
C PHE A 141 -16.29 -20.82 -20.01
N LEU A 142 -15.35 -20.84 -20.94
CA LEU A 142 -15.20 -19.76 -21.93
C LEU A 142 -16.41 -19.68 -22.87
N GLY A 143 -17.05 -20.80 -23.19
CA GLY A 143 -18.31 -20.86 -23.91
C GLY A 143 -19.43 -20.17 -23.14
N ALA A 144 -19.60 -20.54 -21.85
CA ALA A 144 -20.56 -19.91 -20.95
C ALA A 144 -20.34 -18.40 -20.81
N ALA A 145 -19.08 -17.96 -20.64
CA ALA A 145 -18.73 -16.53 -20.55
C ALA A 145 -19.18 -15.72 -21.77
N LYS A 146 -19.10 -16.32 -22.98
CA LYS A 146 -19.59 -15.67 -24.22
C LYS A 146 -21.11 -15.55 -24.26
N LEU A 147 -21.83 -16.58 -23.76
CA LEU A 147 -23.29 -16.55 -23.68
C LEU A 147 -23.77 -15.51 -22.68
N PHE A 148 -23.16 -15.46 -21.48
CA PHE A 148 -23.46 -14.43 -20.50
C PHE A 148 -23.15 -13.01 -20.99
N LYS A 149 -22.03 -12.81 -21.71
CA LYS A 149 -21.75 -11.52 -22.36
C LYS A 149 -22.88 -11.09 -23.28
N ARG A 150 -23.36 -11.99 -24.14
CA ARG A 150 -24.46 -11.70 -25.07
C ARG A 150 -25.80 -11.50 -24.34
N ALA A 151 -26.00 -12.16 -23.20
CA ALA A 151 -27.19 -11.94 -22.36
C ALA A 151 -27.18 -10.52 -21.76
N ALA A 152 -26.03 -10.07 -21.24
CA ALA A 152 -25.86 -8.72 -20.71
C ALA A 152 -26.11 -7.65 -21.80
N GLU A 153 -25.50 -7.83 -22.98
CA GLU A 153 -25.69 -6.92 -24.14
C GLU A 153 -27.13 -6.87 -24.66
N ALA A 154 -27.94 -7.93 -24.45
CA ALA A 154 -29.33 -7.95 -24.91
C ALA A 154 -30.29 -7.19 -23.98
N ALA A 155 -29.94 -6.95 -22.73
CA ALA A 155 -30.81 -6.26 -21.78
C ALA A 155 -30.03 -5.24 -20.91
N PRO A 156 -29.47 -4.17 -21.51
CA PRO A 156 -28.68 -3.18 -20.78
C PRO A 156 -29.52 -2.42 -19.75
N GLY A 157 -28.91 -2.11 -18.59
CA GLY A 157 -29.53 -1.38 -17.47
C GLY A 157 -30.47 -2.22 -16.61
N THR A 158 -30.53 -3.56 -16.82
CA THR A 158 -31.49 -4.44 -16.14
C THR A 158 -30.82 -5.33 -15.09
N ALA A 159 -31.62 -5.96 -14.23
CA ALA A 159 -31.14 -6.96 -13.27
C ALA A 159 -30.51 -8.18 -13.98
N ILE A 160 -31.02 -8.54 -15.18
CA ILE A 160 -30.45 -9.66 -15.97
C ILE A 160 -29.03 -9.32 -16.43
N GLU A 161 -28.75 -8.06 -16.77
CA GLU A 161 -27.40 -7.63 -17.10
C GLU A 161 -26.44 -7.81 -15.91
N GLN A 162 -26.84 -7.37 -14.70
CA GLN A 162 -26.03 -7.52 -13.48
C GLN A 162 -25.73 -9.01 -13.21
N ASP A 163 -26.74 -9.86 -13.30
CA ASP A 163 -26.58 -11.30 -13.10
C ASP A 163 -25.70 -11.94 -14.17
N ALA A 164 -25.90 -11.55 -15.43
CA ALA A 164 -25.10 -12.04 -16.54
C ALA A 164 -23.64 -11.58 -16.45
N MET A 165 -23.38 -10.35 -16.03
CA MET A 165 -22.01 -9.88 -15.78
C MET A 165 -21.36 -10.62 -14.64
N MET A 166 -22.08 -10.87 -13.54
CA MET A 166 -21.57 -11.68 -12.43
C MET A 166 -21.21 -13.09 -12.90
N MET A 167 -22.12 -13.78 -13.61
CA MET A 167 -21.88 -15.14 -14.10
C MET A 167 -20.80 -15.21 -15.20
N ARG A 168 -20.64 -14.14 -15.98
CA ARG A 168 -19.50 -13.99 -16.90
C ARG A 168 -18.18 -13.94 -16.16
N GLY A 169 -18.10 -13.15 -15.09
CA GLY A 169 -16.93 -13.09 -14.22
C GLY A 169 -16.59 -14.44 -13.60
N GLU A 170 -17.60 -15.14 -13.05
CA GLU A 170 -17.43 -16.51 -12.52
C GLU A 170 -16.94 -17.49 -13.59
N SER A 171 -17.51 -17.44 -14.79
CA SER A 171 -17.10 -18.29 -15.90
C SER A 171 -15.64 -18.07 -16.29
N LEU A 172 -15.19 -16.81 -16.33
CA LEU A 172 -13.79 -16.46 -16.60
C LEU A 172 -12.87 -16.88 -15.46
N PHE A 173 -13.33 -16.74 -14.21
CA PHE A 173 -12.59 -17.18 -13.03
C PHE A 173 -12.30 -18.70 -13.08
N PHE A 174 -13.32 -19.52 -13.36
CA PHE A 174 -13.15 -20.97 -13.47
C PHE A 174 -12.42 -21.42 -14.74
N ALA A 175 -12.40 -20.58 -15.78
CA ALA A 175 -11.59 -20.78 -16.99
C ALA A 175 -10.11 -20.40 -16.82
N ASP A 176 -9.65 -20.08 -15.61
CA ASP A 176 -8.29 -19.59 -15.31
C ASP A 176 -7.92 -18.30 -16.08
N ARG A 177 -8.93 -17.46 -16.42
CA ARG A 177 -8.77 -16.15 -17.08
C ARG A 177 -8.95 -15.04 -16.04
N LEU A 178 -8.10 -15.05 -15.00
CA LEU A 178 -8.28 -14.18 -13.83
C LEU A 178 -8.21 -12.68 -14.14
N PRO A 179 -7.30 -12.17 -14.99
CA PRO A 179 -7.31 -10.76 -15.37
C PRO A 179 -8.61 -10.34 -16.06
N ASP A 180 -9.12 -11.17 -16.98
CA ASP A 180 -10.38 -10.88 -17.67
C ASP A 180 -11.58 -10.94 -16.71
N ALA A 181 -11.53 -11.82 -15.70
CA ALA A 181 -12.56 -11.89 -14.66
C ALA A 181 -12.57 -10.61 -13.82
N VAL A 182 -11.38 -10.11 -13.41
CA VAL A 182 -11.25 -8.85 -12.67
C VAL A 182 -11.83 -7.69 -13.46
N ASP A 183 -11.53 -7.57 -14.75
CA ASP A 183 -12.07 -6.51 -15.60
C ASP A 183 -13.62 -6.52 -15.62
N VAL A 184 -14.22 -7.72 -15.68
CA VAL A 184 -15.68 -7.86 -15.67
C VAL A 184 -16.27 -7.49 -14.32
N TYR A 185 -15.67 -7.93 -13.21
CA TYR A 185 -16.12 -7.60 -11.86
C TYR A 185 -16.02 -6.09 -11.59
N GLN A 186 -14.92 -5.46 -11.99
CA GLN A 186 -14.74 -4.02 -11.87
C GLN A 186 -15.76 -3.23 -12.70
N THR A 187 -16.05 -3.71 -13.91
CA THR A 187 -17.09 -3.11 -14.75
C THR A 187 -18.45 -3.23 -14.07
N LEU A 188 -18.79 -4.39 -13.51
CA LEU A 188 -20.05 -4.61 -12.79
C LEU A 188 -20.19 -3.63 -11.60
N GLN A 189 -19.15 -3.45 -10.78
CA GLN A 189 -19.19 -2.53 -9.64
C GLN A 189 -19.30 -1.07 -10.09
N LYS A 190 -18.58 -0.70 -11.15
CA LYS A 190 -18.61 0.66 -11.70
C LYS A 190 -19.98 1.03 -12.29
N ASP A 191 -20.55 0.14 -13.09
CA ASP A 191 -21.83 0.40 -13.77
C ASP A 191 -23.02 0.24 -12.81
N PHE A 192 -22.89 -0.63 -11.81
CA PHE A 192 -23.91 -0.94 -10.82
C PHE A 192 -23.36 -0.91 -9.38
N PRO A 193 -23.07 0.26 -8.82
CA PRO A 193 -22.42 0.37 -7.49
C PRO A 193 -23.24 -0.26 -6.34
N ARG A 194 -24.56 -0.37 -6.50
CA ARG A 194 -25.47 -0.97 -5.50
C ARG A 194 -26.06 -2.28 -5.99
N ASN A 195 -25.25 -3.11 -6.66
CA ASN A 195 -25.72 -4.41 -7.10
C ASN A 195 -25.77 -5.42 -5.93
N ARG A 196 -26.60 -6.47 -6.09
CA ARG A 196 -26.78 -7.52 -5.08
C ARG A 196 -25.57 -8.46 -4.94
N HIS A 197 -24.60 -8.36 -5.84
CA HIS A 197 -23.46 -9.26 -5.90
C HIS A 197 -22.18 -8.67 -5.30
N ASN A 198 -22.22 -7.45 -4.71
CA ASN A 198 -21.02 -6.75 -4.23
C ASN A 198 -20.15 -7.61 -3.30
N ASP A 199 -20.75 -8.30 -2.32
CA ASP A 199 -20.00 -9.17 -1.40
C ASP A 199 -19.30 -10.33 -2.13
N ARG A 200 -19.96 -10.92 -3.12
CA ARG A 200 -19.37 -12.01 -3.92
C ARG A 200 -18.25 -11.49 -4.81
N VAL A 201 -18.47 -10.37 -5.46
CA VAL A 201 -17.45 -9.71 -6.29
C VAL A 201 -16.23 -9.36 -5.45
N ALA A 202 -16.43 -8.76 -4.28
CA ALA A 202 -15.33 -8.45 -3.35
C ALA A 202 -14.56 -9.73 -2.94
N ALA A 203 -15.26 -10.82 -2.62
CA ALA A 203 -14.64 -12.10 -2.28
C ALA A 203 -13.82 -12.69 -3.44
N ARG A 204 -14.32 -12.59 -4.69
CA ARG A 204 -13.55 -13.04 -5.86
C ARG A 204 -12.33 -12.19 -6.13
N LEU A 205 -12.49 -10.86 -6.10
CA LEU A 205 -11.39 -9.93 -6.29
C LEU A 205 -10.30 -10.13 -5.21
N PHE A 206 -10.71 -10.33 -3.96
CA PHE A 206 -9.79 -10.63 -2.87
C PHE A 206 -9.04 -11.96 -3.08
N SER A 207 -9.75 -13.02 -3.47
CA SER A 207 -9.14 -14.32 -3.78
C SER A 207 -8.14 -14.26 -4.94
N ILE A 208 -8.47 -13.51 -5.99
CA ILE A 208 -7.58 -13.31 -7.15
C ILE A 208 -6.35 -12.53 -6.75
N SER A 209 -6.51 -11.44 -5.99
CA SER A 209 -5.39 -10.62 -5.52
C SER A 209 -4.43 -11.44 -4.65
N ARG A 210 -4.96 -12.22 -3.70
CA ARG A 210 -4.12 -13.12 -2.89
C ARG A 210 -3.38 -14.14 -3.74
N TYR A 211 -4.07 -14.76 -4.69
CA TYR A 211 -3.44 -15.70 -5.62
C TYR A 211 -2.28 -15.05 -6.40
N TRP A 212 -2.44 -13.84 -6.90
CA TRP A 212 -1.37 -13.14 -7.61
C TRP A 212 -0.17 -12.84 -6.70
N ILE A 213 -0.40 -12.40 -5.46
CA ILE A 213 0.64 -12.18 -4.45
C ILE A 213 1.38 -13.49 -4.14
N ASP A 214 0.66 -14.59 -3.95
CA ASP A 214 1.26 -15.89 -3.61
C ASP A 214 2.08 -16.46 -4.77
N VAL A 215 1.60 -16.30 -6.02
CA VAL A 215 2.36 -16.70 -7.21
C VAL A 215 3.64 -15.87 -7.36
N GLU A 216 3.59 -14.56 -7.15
CA GLU A 216 4.76 -13.71 -7.23
C GLU A 216 5.79 -14.08 -6.16
N ARG A 217 5.34 -14.31 -4.91
CA ARG A 217 6.20 -14.81 -3.82
C ARG A 217 6.88 -16.14 -4.19
N ALA A 218 6.15 -17.05 -4.81
CA ALA A 218 6.69 -18.35 -5.21
C ALA A 218 7.70 -18.24 -6.36
N THR A 219 7.67 -17.16 -7.14
CA THR A 219 8.51 -16.94 -8.32
C THR A 219 9.62 -15.91 -8.10
N GLU A 220 9.71 -15.28 -6.92
CA GLU A 220 10.75 -14.27 -6.60
C GLU A 220 12.18 -14.77 -6.82
N ASP A 221 12.44 -16.05 -6.61
CA ASP A 221 13.77 -16.66 -6.82
C ASP A 221 14.08 -16.98 -8.29
N ASP A 222 13.06 -16.99 -9.17
CA ASP A 222 13.16 -17.40 -10.57
C ASP A 222 13.09 -16.19 -11.53
N TRP A 223 14.02 -15.28 -11.44
CA TRP A 223 14.07 -14.05 -12.25
C TRP A 223 14.14 -14.29 -13.78
N PHE A 224 14.35 -15.54 -14.23
CA PHE A 224 14.44 -15.91 -15.64
C PHE A 224 13.15 -16.47 -16.25
N THR A 225 12.13 -16.80 -15.48
CA THR A 225 10.88 -17.33 -16.00
C THR A 225 9.90 -16.23 -16.37
N LEU A 226 10.10 -15.61 -17.51
CA LEU A 226 9.08 -14.81 -18.19
C LEU A 226 7.97 -15.75 -18.68
N ASP A 227 6.99 -16.03 -17.84
CA ASP A 227 5.83 -16.85 -18.23
C ASP A 227 4.81 -16.00 -19.01
N LEU A 228 5.16 -15.75 -20.28
CA LEU A 228 4.36 -14.95 -21.22
C LEU A 228 3.02 -15.61 -21.60
N PHE A 229 2.86 -16.89 -21.30
CA PHE A 229 1.70 -17.70 -21.69
C PHE A 229 0.76 -17.97 -20.51
N ASP A 230 1.15 -17.64 -19.30
CA ASP A 230 0.27 -17.75 -18.13
C ASP A 230 -0.86 -16.73 -18.23
N ARG A 231 -2.10 -17.25 -18.29
CA ARG A 231 -3.33 -16.45 -18.36
C ARG A 231 -3.96 -16.22 -16.99
N THR A 232 -3.40 -16.82 -15.94
CA THR A 232 -3.91 -16.68 -14.58
C THR A 232 -3.42 -15.41 -13.91
N LYS A 233 -2.35 -14.78 -14.41
CA LYS A 233 -1.79 -13.56 -13.85
C LYS A 233 -1.66 -12.44 -14.90
N PRO A 234 -1.61 -11.18 -14.48
CA PRO A 234 -1.23 -10.07 -15.35
C PRO A 234 0.16 -10.29 -15.93
N ARG A 235 0.37 -9.89 -17.17
CA ARG A 235 1.67 -10.08 -17.87
C ARG A 235 2.80 -9.28 -17.24
N LEU A 236 2.49 -8.18 -16.58
CA LEU A 236 3.45 -7.27 -15.96
C LEU A 236 2.92 -6.86 -14.59
N ASP A 237 3.81 -6.77 -13.60
CA ASP A 237 3.52 -6.22 -12.27
C ASP A 237 2.29 -6.88 -11.62
N ALA A 238 2.37 -8.16 -11.34
CA ALA A 238 1.27 -8.90 -10.70
C ALA A 238 0.96 -8.37 -9.30
N ASP A 239 2.00 -8.03 -8.51
CA ASP A 239 1.87 -7.44 -7.18
C ASP A 239 1.20 -6.07 -7.22
N GLY A 240 1.63 -5.19 -8.11
CA GLY A 240 1.00 -3.87 -8.23
C GLY A 240 -0.45 -3.94 -8.70
N ASN A 241 -0.78 -4.92 -9.55
CA ASN A 241 -2.17 -5.18 -9.93
C ASN A 241 -2.97 -5.77 -8.77
N ALA A 242 -2.40 -6.70 -8.00
CA ALA A 242 -3.03 -7.26 -6.83
C ALA A 242 -3.39 -6.18 -5.79
N VAL A 243 -2.42 -5.33 -5.44
CA VAL A 243 -2.64 -4.25 -4.49
C VAL A 243 -3.68 -3.25 -5.01
N ARG A 244 -3.67 -2.93 -6.30
CA ARG A 244 -4.68 -2.05 -6.91
C ARG A 244 -6.08 -2.62 -6.81
N VAL A 245 -6.24 -3.92 -7.00
CA VAL A 245 -7.53 -4.61 -6.84
C VAL A 245 -7.96 -4.62 -5.37
N LEU A 246 -7.04 -4.84 -4.43
CA LEU A 246 -7.33 -4.74 -2.99
C LEU A 246 -7.77 -3.33 -2.58
N ASP A 247 -7.08 -2.30 -3.08
CA ASP A 247 -7.45 -0.91 -2.83
C ASP A 247 -8.84 -0.57 -3.41
N GLN A 248 -9.15 -1.12 -4.57
CA GLN A 248 -10.47 -0.94 -5.18
C GLN A 248 -11.59 -1.57 -4.37
N ILE A 249 -11.40 -2.76 -3.77
CA ILE A 249 -12.42 -3.38 -2.88
C ILE A 249 -12.79 -2.43 -1.75
N ARG A 250 -11.79 -1.80 -1.12
CA ARG A 250 -11.97 -0.81 -0.08
C ARG A 250 -12.72 0.44 -0.56
N TYR A 251 -12.40 0.89 -1.77
CA TYR A 251 -12.96 2.12 -2.33
C TYR A 251 -14.40 1.95 -2.81
N ASP A 252 -14.70 0.85 -3.47
CA ASP A 252 -16.02 0.59 -4.06
C ASP A 252 -17.08 0.23 -3.00
N ASP A 253 -16.67 -0.47 -1.94
CA ASP A 253 -17.56 -0.79 -0.82
C ASP A 253 -16.82 -0.66 0.53
N PRO A 254 -16.67 0.58 1.04
CA PRO A 254 -15.95 0.84 2.28
C PRO A 254 -16.63 0.27 3.53
N THR A 255 -17.89 -0.14 3.43
CA THR A 255 -18.65 -0.80 4.51
C THR A 255 -18.79 -2.29 4.30
N GLY A 256 -18.24 -2.82 3.22
CA GLY A 256 -18.24 -4.23 2.87
C GLY A 256 -17.47 -5.08 3.87
N ARG A 257 -17.84 -6.34 3.97
CA ARG A 257 -17.28 -7.29 4.94
C ARG A 257 -15.77 -7.56 4.76
N LEU A 258 -15.24 -7.31 3.57
CA LEU A 258 -13.84 -7.57 3.22
C LEU A 258 -13.02 -6.29 3.03
N ALA A 259 -13.58 -5.12 3.35
CA ALA A 259 -12.88 -3.85 3.11
C ALA A 259 -11.68 -3.69 4.04
N ASP A 260 -11.80 -4.09 5.30
CA ASP A 260 -10.71 -4.06 6.27
C ASP A 260 -9.67 -5.16 6.00
N ASP A 261 -10.11 -6.38 5.62
CA ASP A 261 -9.23 -7.47 5.17
C ASP A 261 -8.39 -7.05 3.95
N ALA A 262 -9.03 -6.43 2.96
CA ALA A 262 -8.36 -5.95 1.75
C ALA A 262 -7.35 -4.84 2.08
N THR A 263 -7.71 -3.91 2.96
CA THR A 263 -6.83 -2.84 3.41
C THR A 263 -5.61 -3.41 4.14
N MET A 264 -5.82 -4.40 5.02
CA MET A 264 -4.74 -5.06 5.74
C MET A 264 -3.84 -5.87 4.83
N ALA A 265 -4.41 -6.59 3.85
CA ALA A 265 -3.66 -7.36 2.87
C ALA A 265 -2.79 -6.45 1.98
N ALA A 266 -3.33 -5.31 1.52
CA ALA A 266 -2.57 -4.32 0.75
C ALA A 266 -1.41 -3.72 1.58
N ALA A 267 -1.66 -3.36 2.84
CA ALA A 267 -0.63 -2.87 3.74
C ALA A 267 0.49 -3.90 3.96
N ALA A 268 0.13 -5.16 4.18
CA ALA A 268 1.09 -6.25 4.37
C ALA A 268 1.96 -6.45 3.12
N GLU A 269 1.37 -6.34 1.92
CA GLU A 269 2.09 -6.45 0.67
C GLU A 269 3.06 -5.29 0.47
N TYR A 270 2.67 -4.05 0.78
CA TYR A 270 3.58 -2.91 0.73
C TYR A 270 4.74 -3.03 1.73
N ILE A 271 4.50 -3.60 2.93
CA ILE A 271 5.57 -3.89 3.90
C ILE A 271 6.55 -4.92 3.31
N ARG A 272 6.05 -5.98 2.66
CA ARG A 272 6.88 -6.98 1.99
C ARG A 272 7.77 -6.36 0.92
N GLN A 273 7.22 -5.45 0.14
CA GLN A 273 7.95 -4.72 -0.91
C GLN A 273 8.90 -3.64 -0.34
N GLY A 274 8.95 -3.44 0.98
CA GLY A 274 9.74 -2.38 1.61
C GLY A 274 9.20 -0.96 1.38
N LYS A 275 7.98 -0.82 0.87
CA LYS A 275 7.30 0.46 0.63
C LYS A 275 6.55 0.93 1.88
N PHE A 276 7.30 1.21 2.94
CA PHE A 276 6.76 1.48 4.27
C PHE A 276 5.89 2.74 4.35
N GLU A 277 6.14 3.76 3.52
CA GLU A 277 5.30 4.96 3.45
C GLU A 277 3.88 4.63 2.98
N MET A 278 3.76 3.86 1.89
CA MET A 278 2.46 3.41 1.38
C MET A 278 1.75 2.49 2.38
N ALA A 279 2.51 1.59 2.99
CA ALA A 279 1.96 0.71 4.02
C ALA A 279 1.38 1.49 5.21
N ASP A 280 2.08 2.53 5.69
CA ASP A 280 1.60 3.36 6.79
C ASP A 280 0.32 4.14 6.46
N GLU A 281 0.15 4.55 5.20
CA GLU A 281 -1.08 5.16 4.70
C GLU A 281 -2.27 4.20 4.82
N PHE A 282 -2.14 2.98 4.27
CA PHE A 282 -3.19 1.95 4.37
C PHE A 282 -3.49 1.55 5.82
N LEU A 283 -2.46 1.39 6.65
CA LEU A 283 -2.64 1.09 8.07
C LEU A 283 -3.31 2.24 8.84
N THR A 284 -3.07 3.49 8.43
CA THR A 284 -3.74 4.66 9.00
C THR A 284 -5.21 4.66 8.63
N ASP A 285 -5.52 4.43 7.36
CA ASP A 285 -6.89 4.32 6.88
C ASP A 285 -7.64 3.20 7.59
N LEU A 286 -7.00 2.04 7.81
CA LEU A 286 -7.61 0.94 8.56
C LEU A 286 -7.94 1.36 10.00
N ARG A 287 -7.04 2.06 10.68
CA ARG A 287 -7.26 2.52 12.06
C ARG A 287 -8.36 3.58 12.17
N GLU A 288 -8.53 4.41 11.15
CA GLU A 288 -9.49 5.52 11.14
C GLU A 288 -10.87 5.08 10.63
N SER A 289 -10.92 4.27 9.58
CA SER A 289 -12.17 3.88 8.91
C SER A 289 -12.81 2.62 9.52
N PHE A 290 -12.01 1.71 10.08
CA PHE A 290 -12.50 0.42 10.59
C PHE A 290 -12.17 0.23 12.09
N PRO A 291 -12.80 1.01 12.99
CA PRO A 291 -12.49 0.98 14.43
C PRO A 291 -12.82 -0.35 15.13
N ASP A 292 -13.68 -1.16 14.53
CA ASP A 292 -14.14 -2.44 15.07
C ASP A 292 -13.48 -3.66 14.37
N SER A 293 -12.53 -3.42 13.47
CA SER A 293 -11.82 -4.48 12.73
C SER A 293 -10.97 -5.34 13.68
N GLU A 294 -10.96 -6.65 13.43
CA GLU A 294 -10.08 -7.60 14.13
C GLU A 294 -8.59 -7.33 13.85
N HIS A 295 -8.27 -6.70 12.71
CA HIS A 295 -6.92 -6.33 12.31
C HIS A 295 -6.39 -5.08 13.01
N LEU A 296 -7.22 -4.38 13.77
CA LEU A 296 -6.87 -3.09 14.35
C LEU A 296 -5.62 -3.12 15.23
N PHE A 297 -5.48 -4.17 16.05
CA PHE A 297 -4.30 -4.35 16.89
C PHE A 297 -3.02 -4.51 16.04
N LEU A 298 -3.09 -5.35 15.01
CA LEU A 298 -1.97 -5.59 14.11
C LEU A 298 -1.63 -4.33 13.30
N ALA A 299 -2.64 -3.57 12.89
CA ALA A 299 -2.47 -2.29 12.21
C ALA A 299 -1.74 -1.24 13.08
N HIS A 300 -1.94 -1.26 14.39
CA HIS A 300 -1.17 -0.41 15.31
C HIS A 300 0.30 -0.86 15.38
N LEU A 301 0.56 -2.16 15.54
CA LEU A 301 1.93 -2.69 15.63
C LEU A 301 2.72 -2.44 14.33
N MET A 302 2.11 -2.76 13.18
CA MET A 302 2.74 -2.54 11.89
C MET A 302 2.91 -1.06 11.56
N GLY A 303 1.96 -0.20 11.95
CA GLY A 303 2.08 1.25 11.79
C GLY A 303 3.25 1.84 12.59
N ILE A 304 3.49 1.36 13.82
CA ILE A 304 4.68 1.75 14.59
C ILE A 304 5.95 1.37 13.82
N ARG A 305 6.01 0.14 13.30
CA ARG A 305 7.15 -0.33 12.51
C ARG A 305 7.37 0.51 11.25
N CYS A 306 6.33 0.73 10.46
CA CYS A 306 6.42 1.53 9.24
C CYS A 306 6.98 2.93 9.50
N LYS A 307 6.50 3.60 10.56
CA LYS A 307 6.99 4.95 10.93
C LYS A 307 8.45 4.96 11.35
N LEU A 308 8.93 3.89 11.98
CA LEU A 308 10.35 3.75 12.35
C LEU A 308 11.23 3.49 11.13
N GLU A 309 10.78 2.64 10.19
CA GLU A 309 11.51 2.35 8.94
C GLU A 309 11.59 3.58 8.00
N VAL A 310 10.53 4.39 7.96
CA VAL A 310 10.50 5.64 7.16
C VAL A 310 11.35 6.75 7.78
N TYR A 311 11.69 6.66 9.07
CA TYR A 311 12.45 7.70 9.72
C TYR A 311 13.88 7.83 9.16
N ALA A 312 14.14 8.91 8.43
CA ALA A 312 15.38 9.14 7.71
C ALA A 312 16.59 9.57 8.60
N GLY A 313 16.41 9.63 9.94
CA GLY A 313 17.50 9.88 10.88
C GLY A 313 17.48 11.25 11.57
N PRO A 314 18.50 11.55 12.43
CA PRO A 314 18.48 12.65 13.40
C PRO A 314 18.50 14.06 12.79
N HIS A 315 18.86 14.18 11.52
CA HIS A 315 18.90 15.48 10.82
C HIS A 315 17.54 15.91 10.26
N TYR A 316 16.60 14.98 10.11
CA TYR A 316 15.28 15.20 9.54
C TYR A 316 14.21 15.50 10.60
N SER A 317 12.94 15.57 10.20
CA SER A 317 11.82 15.82 11.12
C SER A 317 11.67 14.70 12.16
N ALA A 318 11.22 15.03 13.37
CA ALA A 318 10.86 14.02 14.38
C ALA A 318 9.37 13.67 14.34
N LEU A 319 8.61 14.19 13.38
CA LEU A 319 7.16 14.01 13.33
C LEU A 319 6.77 12.53 13.34
N LEU A 320 7.43 11.72 12.51
CA LEU A 320 7.20 10.27 12.46
C LEU A 320 7.47 9.57 13.81
N LEU A 321 8.52 10.00 14.53
CA LEU A 321 8.80 9.46 15.86
C LEU A 321 7.75 9.88 16.89
N ASP A 322 7.20 11.10 16.77
CA ASP A 322 6.15 11.57 17.66
C ASP A 322 4.82 10.85 17.38
N GLU A 323 4.53 10.57 16.11
CA GLU A 323 3.39 9.76 15.70
C GLU A 323 3.54 8.30 16.14
N ALA A 324 4.74 7.70 16.00
CA ALA A 324 5.01 6.35 16.48
C ALA A 324 4.85 6.24 18.00
N ASP A 325 5.34 7.21 18.76
CA ASP A 325 5.15 7.29 20.22
C ASP A 325 3.67 7.40 20.62
N LYS A 326 2.91 8.21 19.88
CA LYS A 326 1.45 8.31 20.05
C LYS A 326 0.78 6.95 19.81
N LEU A 327 1.17 6.23 18.73
CA LEU A 327 0.64 4.90 18.44
C LEU A 327 1.00 3.88 19.53
N VAL A 328 2.23 3.91 20.07
CA VAL A 328 2.66 3.07 21.20
C VAL A 328 1.73 3.30 22.40
N LYS A 329 1.46 4.55 22.76
CA LYS A 329 0.58 4.91 23.85
C LYS A 329 -0.87 4.45 23.60
N GLN A 330 -1.36 4.66 22.39
CA GLN A 330 -2.70 4.23 21.96
C GLN A 330 -2.82 2.70 22.02
N THR A 331 -1.81 1.96 21.54
CA THR A 331 -1.80 0.49 21.57
C THR A 331 -1.90 -0.04 23.00
N ARG A 332 -1.13 0.50 23.91
CA ARG A 332 -1.19 0.11 25.34
C ARG A 332 -2.53 0.40 26.00
N THR A 333 -3.14 1.53 25.65
CA THR A 333 -4.43 1.97 26.25
C THR A 333 -5.61 1.23 25.65
N ARG A 334 -5.60 1.00 24.33
CA ARG A 334 -6.75 0.40 23.61
C ARG A 334 -6.79 -1.12 23.73
N PHE A 335 -5.64 -1.77 23.83
CA PHE A 335 -5.52 -3.23 23.82
C PHE A 335 -4.87 -3.79 25.11
N PRO A 336 -5.42 -3.50 26.31
CA PRO A 336 -4.81 -3.96 27.56
C PRO A 336 -4.76 -5.50 27.67
N ASP A 337 -5.72 -6.20 27.06
CA ASP A 337 -5.77 -7.66 27.06
C ASP A 337 -4.66 -8.27 26.19
N LYS A 338 -4.37 -7.70 25.03
CA LYS A 338 -3.25 -8.11 24.19
C LYS A 338 -1.89 -7.85 24.87
N MET A 339 -1.82 -6.78 25.71
CA MET A 339 -0.61 -6.45 26.47
C MET A 339 -0.33 -7.40 27.65
N ARG A 340 -1.25 -8.29 28.00
CA ARG A 340 -1.00 -9.38 28.97
C ARG A 340 -0.14 -10.48 28.37
N ASP A 341 -0.15 -10.62 27.06
CA ASP A 341 0.78 -11.51 26.36
C ASP A 341 2.17 -10.88 26.35
N GLN A 342 3.13 -11.58 26.98
CA GLN A 342 4.50 -11.13 27.11
C GLN A 342 5.15 -10.82 25.76
N LYS A 343 4.84 -11.60 24.71
CA LYS A 343 5.36 -11.38 23.36
C LYS A 343 5.03 -9.99 22.85
N TYR A 344 3.76 -9.60 22.91
CA TYR A 344 3.31 -8.29 22.42
C TYR A 344 3.74 -7.14 23.34
N ALA A 345 3.73 -7.37 24.66
CA ALA A 345 4.22 -6.39 25.62
C ALA A 345 5.70 -6.06 25.37
N ASP A 346 6.54 -7.07 25.16
CA ASP A 346 7.96 -6.91 24.85
C ASP A 346 8.18 -6.22 23.49
N MET A 347 7.41 -6.56 22.47
CA MET A 347 7.48 -5.90 21.17
C MET A 347 7.21 -4.39 21.29
N VAL A 348 6.12 -4.02 21.96
CA VAL A 348 5.75 -2.63 22.17
C VAL A 348 6.74 -1.89 23.08
N ALA A 349 7.30 -2.58 24.08
CA ALA A 349 8.33 -2.02 24.96
C ALA A 349 9.63 -1.73 24.20
N ARG A 350 10.07 -2.66 23.34
CA ARG A 350 11.25 -2.46 22.48
C ARG A 350 11.06 -1.32 21.50
N ALA A 351 9.89 -1.24 20.83
CA ALA A 351 9.57 -0.15 19.94
C ALA A 351 9.58 1.20 20.67
N ALA A 352 9.06 1.27 21.89
CA ALA A 352 9.11 2.47 22.72
C ALA A 352 10.56 2.88 23.04
N ALA A 353 11.38 1.92 23.47
CA ALA A 353 12.79 2.16 23.77
C ALA A 353 13.58 2.64 22.54
N GLU A 354 13.27 2.11 21.37
CA GLU A 354 13.88 2.54 20.09
C GLU A 354 13.46 3.97 19.72
N ILE A 355 12.19 4.32 19.87
CA ILE A 355 11.71 5.68 19.67
C ILE A 355 12.43 6.67 20.59
N ASP A 356 12.57 6.32 21.87
CA ASP A 356 13.28 7.14 22.87
C ASP A 356 14.75 7.30 22.52
N TYR A 357 15.39 6.22 22.08
CA TYR A 357 16.78 6.24 21.60
C TYR A 357 16.94 7.18 20.41
N LEU A 358 16.10 7.08 19.38
CA LEU A 358 16.18 7.93 18.18
C LEU A 358 15.87 9.40 18.49
N LYS A 359 14.92 9.67 19.38
CA LYS A 359 14.62 11.04 19.86
C LYS A 359 15.79 11.61 20.66
N ALA A 360 16.40 10.83 21.53
CA ALA A 360 17.58 11.22 22.29
C ALA A 360 18.78 11.47 21.38
N GLU A 361 19.04 10.59 20.40
CA GLU A 361 20.09 10.78 19.39
C GLU A 361 19.94 12.12 18.67
N LYS A 362 18.73 12.42 18.22
CA LYS A 362 18.43 13.68 17.54
C LYS A 362 18.77 14.90 18.41
N LEU A 363 18.36 14.89 19.66
CA LEU A 363 18.71 15.96 20.61
C LEU A 363 20.20 16.03 20.83
N PHE A 364 20.87 14.89 20.97
CA PHE A 364 22.31 14.81 21.18
C PHE A 364 23.11 15.35 19.99
N LYS A 365 22.74 15.01 18.75
CA LYS A 365 23.37 15.56 17.54
C LYS A 365 23.18 17.08 17.46
N ARG A 366 22.00 17.59 17.82
CA ARG A 366 21.74 19.05 17.91
C ARG A 366 22.58 19.72 19.00
N ALA A 367 22.69 19.08 20.16
CA ALA A 367 23.54 19.58 21.26
C ALA A 367 25.00 19.67 20.82
N GLN A 368 25.55 18.57 20.25
CA GLN A 368 26.91 18.53 19.72
C GLN A 368 27.16 19.61 18.66
N TYR A 369 26.20 19.84 17.77
CA TYR A 369 26.33 20.88 16.75
C TYR A 369 26.45 22.28 17.38
N ARG A 370 25.59 22.60 18.39
CA ARG A 370 25.65 23.88 19.12
C ARG A 370 26.91 24.03 19.94
N ASP A 371 27.38 22.96 20.57
CA ASP A 371 28.62 22.91 21.33
C ASP A 371 29.83 23.21 20.43
N LYS A 372 29.93 22.57 19.27
CA LYS A 372 30.97 22.84 18.25
C LYS A 372 30.97 24.31 17.78
N GLN A 373 29.80 24.91 17.69
CA GLN A 373 29.65 26.33 17.34
C GLN A 373 29.89 27.30 18.51
N LYS A 374 30.21 26.76 19.73
CA LYS A 374 30.40 27.52 20.96
C LYS A 374 29.14 28.26 21.46
N TYR A 375 27.94 27.82 21.05
CA TYR A 375 26.68 28.25 21.61
C TYR A 375 26.32 27.40 22.82
N PHE A 376 27.12 27.56 23.90
CA PHE A 376 27.10 26.66 25.04
C PHE A 376 25.75 26.68 25.79
N GLY A 377 25.10 27.85 25.91
CA GLY A 377 23.78 27.91 26.52
C GLY A 377 22.68 27.10 25.75
N ALA A 378 22.75 27.13 24.40
CA ALA A 378 21.85 26.32 23.60
C ALA A 378 22.18 24.82 23.68
N ALA A 379 23.47 24.47 23.70
CA ALA A 379 23.93 23.10 23.89
C ALA A 379 23.49 22.53 25.24
N ALA A 380 23.67 23.32 26.32
CA ALA A 380 23.22 22.96 27.66
C ALA A 380 21.71 22.64 27.71
N GLY A 381 20.88 23.49 27.06
CA GLY A 381 19.44 23.25 26.99
C GLY A 381 19.06 21.95 26.27
N TYR A 382 19.80 21.52 25.23
CA TYR A 382 19.57 20.24 24.56
C TYR A 382 20.06 19.05 25.43
N TYR A 383 21.23 19.15 26.07
CA TYR A 383 21.74 18.11 26.98
C TYR A 383 20.78 17.92 28.17
N GLN A 384 20.29 19.01 28.76
CA GLN A 384 19.31 18.94 29.85
C GLN A 384 18.03 18.20 29.43
N ARG A 385 17.49 18.50 28.23
CA ARG A 385 16.29 17.80 27.71
C ARG A 385 16.49 16.30 27.55
N ILE A 386 17.72 15.85 27.22
CA ILE A 386 18.02 14.39 27.16
C ILE A 386 17.91 13.81 28.54
N LEU A 387 18.48 14.46 29.56
CA LEU A 387 18.44 13.97 30.94
C LEU A 387 17.01 13.94 31.52
N ASP A 388 16.19 14.93 31.16
CA ASP A 388 14.83 15.05 31.66
C ASP A 388 13.87 14.06 31.00
N ASN A 389 14.00 13.85 29.68
CA ASN A 389 13.01 13.09 28.91
C ASN A 389 13.45 11.65 28.56
N TYR A 390 14.78 11.41 28.48
CA TYR A 390 15.36 10.14 28.01
C TYR A 390 16.51 9.64 28.90
N PRO A 391 16.29 9.55 30.23
CA PRO A 391 17.36 9.22 31.20
C PRO A 391 17.94 7.81 31.01
N ASP A 392 17.15 6.89 30.46
CA ASP A 392 17.51 5.48 30.27
C ASP A 392 18.28 5.21 28.97
N THR A 393 18.56 6.25 28.17
CA THR A 393 19.29 6.09 26.91
C THR A 393 20.81 6.22 27.13
N PRO A 394 21.63 5.57 26.27
CA PRO A 394 23.10 5.70 26.33
C PRO A 394 23.62 7.13 26.22
N PHE A 395 22.82 8.00 25.63
CA PHE A 395 23.16 9.42 25.46
C PHE A 395 23.08 10.21 26.76
N ALA A 396 22.33 9.74 27.77
CA ALA A 396 22.12 10.48 29.01
C ALA A 396 23.42 10.65 29.82
N GLU A 397 24.26 9.61 29.90
CA GLU A 397 25.53 9.68 30.61
C GLU A 397 26.47 10.70 29.97
N THR A 398 26.69 10.59 28.66
CA THR A 398 27.50 11.55 27.90
C THR A 398 26.93 12.96 27.95
N ALA A 399 25.60 13.12 27.92
CA ALA A 399 24.93 14.41 28.05
C ALA A 399 25.18 15.05 29.42
N ARG A 400 25.22 14.24 30.51
CA ARG A 400 25.50 14.71 31.87
C ARG A 400 26.93 15.27 31.99
N GLU A 401 27.91 14.53 31.47
CA GLU A 401 29.31 14.96 31.45
C GLU A 401 29.49 16.25 30.64
N ARG A 402 28.90 16.27 29.45
CA ARG A 402 29.00 17.45 28.56
C ARG A 402 28.26 18.66 29.15
N LEU A 403 27.13 18.46 29.80
CA LEU A 403 26.38 19.53 30.45
C LEU A 403 27.23 20.22 31.54
N GLN A 404 27.96 19.47 32.37
CA GLN A 404 28.87 20.02 33.37
C GLN A 404 29.96 20.87 32.69
N ALA A 405 30.62 20.31 31.66
CA ALA A 405 31.69 21.00 30.95
C ALA A 405 31.23 22.32 30.23
N VAL A 406 29.96 22.33 29.77
CA VAL A 406 29.39 23.44 29.03
C VAL A 406 28.86 24.55 29.95
N ASN A 407 28.39 24.20 31.16
CA ASN A 407 27.89 25.19 32.14
C ASN A 407 28.97 26.15 32.63
N ASP A 408 30.23 25.74 32.60
CA ASP A 408 31.37 26.59 32.97
C ASP A 408 31.82 27.57 31.83
N GLN A 409 31.17 27.47 30.67
CA GLN A 409 31.51 28.26 29.49
C GLN A 409 30.53 29.42 29.27
N PRO A 410 30.97 30.49 28.56
CA PRO A 410 30.11 31.63 28.24
C PRO A 410 28.94 31.21 27.36
N VAL A 411 27.73 31.62 27.69
CA VAL A 411 26.46 31.23 27.01
C VAL A 411 26.49 31.40 25.49
N ARG A 412 27.21 32.41 25.03
CA ARG A 412 27.37 32.77 23.59
C ARG A 412 28.83 32.95 23.23
N PRO A 413 29.22 32.62 21.99
CA PRO A 413 30.58 32.89 21.51
C PRO A 413 30.85 34.37 21.49
N ALA A 414 32.12 34.75 21.80
CA ALA A 414 32.57 36.12 21.68
C ALA A 414 32.41 36.62 20.23
N LYS A 415 31.81 37.77 20.07
CA LYS A 415 31.64 38.41 18.75
C LYS A 415 33.01 38.79 18.20
N ARG A 416 33.48 38.09 17.15
CA ARG A 416 34.81 38.32 16.54
C ARG A 416 35.01 39.72 16.00
N LEU A 417 33.96 40.45 15.68
CA LEU A 417 33.96 41.75 15.07
C LEU A 417 33.23 42.79 15.96
N SER A 418 33.32 42.66 17.29
CA SER A 418 32.69 43.63 18.21
C SER A 418 33.15 45.05 18.04
N TRP A 419 34.41 45.27 17.61
CA TRP A 419 34.96 46.57 17.28
C TRP A 419 34.22 47.23 16.08
N LEU A 420 33.74 46.42 15.11
CA LEU A 420 32.99 46.93 13.96
C LEU A 420 31.61 47.47 14.38
N GLN A 421 30.99 46.86 15.40
CA GLN A 421 29.71 47.34 15.95
C GLN A 421 29.88 48.72 16.63
N ASN A 422 31.05 48.99 17.19
CA ASN A 422 31.37 50.33 17.76
C ASN A 422 31.58 51.37 16.66
N LEU A 423 32.12 50.94 15.49
CA LEU A 423 32.29 51.83 14.33
C LEU A 423 30.97 52.07 13.59
N PHE A 424 30.09 51.08 13.58
CA PHE A 424 28.77 51.12 12.92
C PHE A 424 27.70 50.75 13.95
N PRO A 425 27.36 51.65 14.87
CA PRO A 425 26.35 51.35 15.90
C PRO A 425 24.99 51.08 15.23
N ASP A 426 24.40 49.98 15.59
CA ASP A 426 23.05 49.64 15.11
C ASP A 426 22.06 50.69 15.66
N ARG A 427 21.41 51.40 14.77
CA ARG A 427 20.35 52.37 15.09
C ARG A 427 19.02 51.67 15.44
N GLY A 428 19.09 50.51 16.07
CA GLY A 428 17.94 49.67 16.40
C GLY A 428 16.83 50.34 17.20
N ASN A 429 17.19 51.36 18.00
CA ASN A 429 16.20 52.07 18.82
C ASN A 429 15.26 53.01 18.03
N ASN A 430 15.54 53.26 16.75
CA ASN A 430 14.72 54.10 15.88
C ASN A 430 13.89 53.32 14.85
N LYS A 431 13.91 51.99 14.92
CA LYS A 431 13.07 51.16 14.05
C LYS A 431 11.69 51.03 14.68
N PRO A 432 10.60 51.34 13.96
CA PRO A 432 9.26 51.09 14.49
C PRO A 432 9.11 49.60 14.81
N PRO A 433 8.39 49.24 15.86
CA PRO A 433 8.10 47.82 16.14
C PRO A 433 7.41 47.20 14.94
N LEU A 434 7.80 45.98 14.60
CA LEU A 434 7.10 45.19 13.59
C LEU A 434 5.72 44.84 14.16
N GLU A 435 4.70 45.56 13.72
CA GLU A 435 3.32 45.22 14.09
C GLU A 435 2.95 43.89 13.42
N PRO A 436 2.46 42.89 14.18
CA PRO A 436 1.98 41.66 13.58
C PRO A 436 0.72 41.94 12.75
N THR A 437 0.85 41.92 11.44
CA THR A 437 -0.22 42.20 10.47
C THR A 437 -1.23 41.01 10.35
N TYR A 438 -1.32 40.15 11.33
CA TYR A 438 -2.22 39.00 11.30
C TYR A 438 -3.71 39.39 11.33
N GLU A 439 -4.06 40.54 11.88
CA GLU A 439 -5.46 40.99 11.97
C GLU A 439 -5.99 41.61 10.67
N THR A 440 -5.13 41.98 9.73
CA THR A 440 -5.55 42.65 8.49
C THR A 440 -5.79 41.66 7.33
N ILE A 441 -5.37 40.39 7.45
CA ILE A 441 -5.51 39.37 6.38
C ILE A 441 -6.78 38.52 6.56
N LEU A 442 -7.46 38.61 7.70
CA LEU A 442 -8.66 37.82 8.02
C LEU A 442 -9.96 38.64 8.04
N ARG A 443 -10.00 39.79 7.34
CA ARG A 443 -11.25 40.52 7.08
C ARG A 443 -11.65 40.48 5.62
#